data_3690790f8800ed46772276ebdc4c06be
#
_entry.id   3690790f8800ed46772276ebdc4c06be
#
_cell.length_a   1.000
_cell.length_b   1.000
_cell.length_c   1.000
_cell.angle_alpha   90.00
_cell.angle_beta   90.00
_cell.angle_gamma   90.00
#
_symmetry.space_group_name_H-M   'P 1'
#
loop_
_entity.id
_entity.type
_entity.pdbx_description
1 polymer ?
#
loop_
_entity_poly.entity_id
_entity_poly.type
_entity_poly.pdbx_seq_one_letter_code
_entity_poly.pdbx_strand_id
1 'polypeptide(L)'
;MFTTARARATPRAGAVATARATARRGVTCATGRATGRTTTGSVRASATTTTTMMMRAGAGAGAGARASPRGLVRTVGASASPLAMPTYDGYDGPVKDKNEPIRVKIGDEWYDCRGWAKAHPGGERWLYFFDGRDATDVFYALHSYGPNGSDLAVKRLSKLPRCDPPVDKSKLPNERSYAVSMAFSELRDKLAEDGFFKREPLKEAWALFQVVALYASGTFLAYSHPIIATILLGLGMEQAGWLGHDYVHGRGPWCDLMRYMPTLLNGHSVEWWMQKHSMHHSFTNEEHLDNDVMMEPFFFLRSPTESGRPDHPMRKFQHIYGYPLLSIMFWLWRFHSFQTAWARKDKKELVLLGANYVFLATMMPWQVAVGAITLSGFLVGALVSATHQSEEIMEFGESPEYVEGQFRSTRDAECVAGPLETWIWGGMDTQLEHHLFPTMPRYNYHKLRPLLKVWAKANGITYRSSPSTTIISDNFNMLKRVAKAA
;
A
#
# COMPACT_ATOMS: atom_id res chain seq x y z
N MET A 1 42.07 6.18 -51.41
CA MET A 1 42.58 4.98 -52.18
C MET A 1 41.77 3.82 -51.72
N PHE A 2 41.10 3.19 -52.68
CA PHE A 2 40.42 1.85 -52.70
C PHE A 2 39.23 1.68 -51.73
N THR A 3 38.01 1.84 -52.20
CA THR A 3 37.07 1.12 -53.09
C THR A 3 36.52 -0.18 -52.47
N THR A 4 35.21 -0.06 -52.18
CA THR A 4 34.02 -0.88 -52.59
C THR A 4 34.05 -2.41 -52.40
N ALA A 5 33.00 -2.91 -51.77
CA ALA A 5 32.07 -3.87 -52.42
C ALA A 5 30.76 -4.03 -51.63
N ARG A 6 29.68 -3.86 -52.38
CA ARG A 6 28.26 -4.14 -52.04
C ARG A 6 27.99 -5.64 -52.14
N ALA A 7 27.15 -6.17 -51.28
CA ALA A 7 26.27 -7.28 -51.68
C ALA A 7 24.88 -7.08 -51.10
N ARG A 8 23.91 -6.92 -52.02
CA ARG A 8 22.46 -6.96 -51.79
C ARG A 8 21.98 -8.42 -51.79
N ALA A 9 21.06 -8.74 -50.89
CA ALA A 9 20.14 -9.85 -51.11
C ALA A 9 18.75 -9.42 -50.58
N THR A 10 17.78 -9.42 -51.47
CA THR A 10 16.36 -9.16 -51.29
C THR A 10 15.58 -10.49 -51.10
N PRO A 11 14.33 -10.40 -50.59
CA PRO A 11 13.69 -11.51 -49.88
C PRO A 11 12.78 -12.38 -50.79
N ARG A 12 12.53 -13.59 -50.35
CA ARG A 12 11.48 -14.45 -50.94
C ARG A 12 10.24 -14.44 -50.04
N ALA A 13 9.11 -14.08 -50.64
CA ALA A 13 7.77 -14.20 -50.11
C ALA A 13 7.34 -15.70 -50.13
N GLY A 14 6.73 -16.10 -49.03
CA GLY A 14 6.03 -17.40 -48.91
C GLY A 14 4.58 -17.14 -48.51
N ALA A 15 3.65 -17.63 -49.32
CA ALA A 15 2.23 -17.44 -49.27
C ALA A 15 1.58 -18.14 -48.06
N VAL A 16 0.60 -17.44 -47.47
CA VAL A 16 -0.28 -18.00 -46.45
C VAL A 16 -1.61 -18.36 -47.08
N ALA A 17 -2.04 -19.58 -46.85
CA ALA A 17 -3.34 -20.09 -47.26
C ALA A 17 -4.41 -19.72 -46.24
N THR A 18 -5.47 -19.08 -46.73
CA THR A 18 -6.70 -18.77 -46.00
C THR A 18 -7.64 -19.97 -46.01
N ALA A 19 -8.10 -20.42 -44.86
CA ALA A 19 -9.25 -21.30 -44.74
C ALA A 19 -10.44 -20.51 -44.14
N ARG A 20 -11.44 -20.27 -44.98
CA ARG A 20 -12.79 -19.84 -44.61
C ARG A 20 -13.62 -21.07 -44.27
N ALA A 21 -14.28 -21.07 -43.14
CA ALA A 21 -15.41 -21.97 -42.91
C ALA A 21 -16.62 -21.13 -42.48
N THR A 22 -17.59 -21.12 -43.36
CA THR A 22 -18.95 -20.59 -43.17
C THR A 22 -19.84 -21.69 -42.61
N ALA A 23 -20.63 -21.38 -41.58
CA ALA A 23 -21.86 -22.12 -41.26
C ALA A 23 -22.93 -21.13 -40.73
N ARG A 24 -23.91 -20.87 -41.58
CA ARG A 24 -25.21 -20.27 -41.26
C ARG A 24 -26.19 -21.37 -40.82
N ARG A 25 -27.00 -21.05 -39.79
CA ARG A 25 -28.41 -21.42 -39.55
C ARG A 25 -28.76 -20.75 -38.24
N GLY A 26 -29.71 -19.86 -38.03
CA GLY A 26 -31.01 -19.61 -38.66
C GLY A 26 -32.09 -20.37 -37.86
N VAL A 27 -32.56 -19.78 -36.72
CA VAL A 27 -33.87 -20.15 -36.17
C VAL A 27 -34.59 -18.89 -35.68
N THR A 28 -35.80 -18.82 -36.13
CA THR A 28 -36.76 -17.75 -36.14
C THR A 28 -37.43 -17.46 -34.80
N CYS A 29 -37.85 -16.25 -34.69
CA CYS A 29 -38.74 -15.59 -33.75
C CYS A 29 -40.06 -16.33 -33.56
N ALA A 30 -40.57 -16.36 -32.31
CA ALA A 30 -41.98 -16.49 -32.01
C ALA A 30 -42.37 -15.55 -30.87
N THR A 31 -43.15 -14.58 -31.25
CA THR A 31 -43.86 -13.62 -30.40
C THR A 31 -45.05 -14.30 -29.72
N GLY A 32 -45.13 -14.18 -28.40
CA GLY A 32 -46.33 -14.56 -27.62
C GLY A 32 -46.68 -13.46 -26.63
N ARG A 33 -47.67 -12.70 -26.99
CA ARG A 33 -48.37 -11.69 -26.17
C ARG A 33 -49.45 -12.37 -25.36
N ALA A 34 -49.43 -12.29 -24.03
CA ALA A 34 -50.61 -12.60 -23.21
C ALA A 34 -50.75 -11.57 -22.08
N THR A 35 -51.87 -10.92 -22.14
CA THR A 35 -52.45 -9.98 -21.17
C THR A 35 -53.15 -10.75 -20.05
N GLY A 36 -53.08 -10.24 -18.82
CA GLY A 36 -54.00 -10.72 -17.79
C GLY A 36 -53.64 -10.37 -16.37
N ARG A 37 -54.05 -9.21 -15.92
CA ARG A 37 -54.99 -8.95 -14.80
C ARG A 37 -54.48 -9.16 -13.35
N THR A 38 -54.43 -8.03 -12.67
CA THR A 38 -54.32 -7.75 -11.25
C THR A 38 -55.25 -8.56 -10.35
N THR A 39 -54.73 -9.05 -9.21
CA THR A 39 -55.51 -9.17 -7.97
C THR A 39 -54.61 -8.85 -6.76
N THR A 40 -55.08 -7.87 -6.03
CA THR A 40 -54.61 -7.43 -4.71
C THR A 40 -54.96 -8.46 -3.65
N GLY A 41 -54.00 -8.87 -2.84
CA GLY A 41 -54.22 -9.67 -1.64
C GLY A 41 -53.39 -9.17 -0.49
N SER A 42 -54.01 -8.42 0.41
CA SER A 42 -53.44 -8.00 1.68
C SER A 42 -53.40 -9.19 2.65
N VAL A 43 -52.27 -9.44 3.29
CA VAL A 43 -52.20 -10.31 4.47
C VAL A 43 -51.57 -9.52 5.61
N ARG A 44 -52.37 -9.39 6.65
CA ARG A 44 -52.09 -8.76 7.94
C ARG A 44 -51.01 -9.53 8.69
N ALA A 45 -50.09 -8.76 9.30
CA ALA A 45 -49.20 -9.21 10.33
C ALA A 45 -49.97 -9.61 11.60
N SER A 46 -49.60 -10.72 12.20
CA SER A 46 -50.01 -11.10 13.55
C SER A 46 -48.79 -11.09 14.45
N ALA A 47 -48.79 -10.19 15.41
CA ALA A 47 -47.81 -10.12 16.47
C ALA A 47 -48.15 -11.18 17.54
N THR A 48 -47.18 -11.97 17.93
CA THR A 48 -47.30 -12.83 19.10
C THR A 48 -46.27 -12.41 20.15
N THR A 49 -46.77 -11.78 21.18
CA THR A 49 -46.12 -11.44 22.43
C THR A 49 -45.94 -12.71 23.25
N THR A 50 -44.76 -13.02 23.72
CA THR A 50 -44.60 -14.04 24.77
C THR A 50 -43.82 -13.46 25.94
N THR A 51 -44.45 -13.56 27.05
CA THR A 51 -44.25 -13.02 28.38
C THR A 51 -43.06 -13.64 29.11
N THR A 52 -42.38 -12.79 29.81
CA THR A 52 -41.37 -13.01 30.84
C THR A 52 -41.85 -14.01 31.91
N MET A 53 -40.98 -14.92 32.32
CA MET A 53 -41.10 -15.58 33.61
C MET A 53 -39.73 -15.59 34.33
N MET A 54 -39.65 -14.79 35.37
CA MET A 54 -38.57 -14.85 36.39
C MET A 54 -38.80 -16.12 37.27
N MET A 55 -37.72 -16.85 37.50
CA MET A 55 -37.63 -17.64 38.72
C MET A 55 -36.23 -17.49 39.34
N ARG A 56 -36.27 -17.20 40.64
CA ARG A 56 -35.15 -17.02 41.56
C ARG A 56 -34.87 -18.35 42.26
N ALA A 57 -33.62 -18.47 42.67
CA ALA A 57 -33.08 -19.17 43.84
C ALA A 57 -32.34 -20.48 43.58
N GLY A 58 -31.16 -20.54 44.17
CA GLY A 58 -30.53 -21.77 44.64
C GLY A 58 -28.98 -21.69 44.68
N ALA A 59 -28.44 -21.35 45.83
CA ALA A 59 -27.00 -21.39 46.10
C ALA A 59 -26.47 -22.83 46.11
N GLY A 60 -25.28 -23.04 45.59
CA GLY A 60 -24.55 -24.32 45.72
C GLY A 60 -23.08 -24.11 45.35
N ALA A 61 -22.22 -24.12 46.37
CA ALA A 61 -20.78 -24.03 46.25
C ALA A 61 -20.18 -25.28 45.59
N GLY A 62 -19.21 -25.09 44.72
CA GLY A 62 -18.42 -26.17 44.14
C GLY A 62 -17.19 -25.64 43.43
N ALA A 63 -16.05 -25.66 44.13
CA ALA A 63 -14.76 -25.25 43.62
C ALA A 63 -14.29 -26.13 42.46
N GLY A 64 -13.80 -25.50 41.39
CA GLY A 64 -13.19 -26.19 40.27
C GLY A 64 -12.59 -25.16 39.33
N ALA A 65 -11.58 -24.43 39.77
CA ALA A 65 -10.82 -23.50 38.93
C ALA A 65 -9.98 -24.30 37.94
N ARG A 66 -10.48 -24.43 36.71
CA ARG A 66 -9.62 -24.70 35.55
C ARG A 66 -9.02 -23.36 35.12
N ALA A 67 -7.73 -23.17 35.44
CA ALA A 67 -6.90 -22.10 34.94
C ALA A 67 -6.82 -22.22 33.41
N SER A 68 -7.46 -21.31 32.72
CA SER A 68 -7.12 -20.99 31.33
C SER A 68 -5.70 -20.43 31.33
N PRO A 69 -4.82 -20.82 30.40
CA PRO A 69 -3.53 -20.19 30.28
C PRO A 69 -3.77 -18.77 29.77
N ARG A 70 -3.86 -17.80 30.65
CA ARG A 70 -3.63 -16.41 30.31
C ARG A 70 -2.14 -16.33 29.94
N GLY A 71 -1.85 -16.50 28.63
CA GLY A 71 -0.62 -16.01 28.06
C GLY A 71 -0.50 -14.54 28.49
N LEU A 72 0.61 -14.20 29.14
CA LEU A 72 0.96 -12.82 29.42
C LEU A 72 0.96 -12.07 28.11
N VAL A 73 -0.16 -11.45 27.77
CA VAL A 73 -0.16 -10.27 26.92
C VAL A 73 0.52 -9.21 27.75
N ARG A 74 1.84 -9.12 27.62
CA ARG A 74 2.57 -7.96 28.06
C ARG A 74 1.94 -6.80 27.30
N THR A 75 1.18 -5.97 27.98
CA THR A 75 0.69 -4.72 27.46
C THR A 75 1.89 -4.02 26.86
N VAL A 76 1.95 -3.94 25.53
CA VAL A 76 2.88 -3.08 24.82
C VAL A 76 2.63 -1.70 25.39
N GLY A 77 3.63 -1.18 26.10
CA GLY A 77 3.53 0.06 26.85
C GLY A 77 3.04 1.18 25.96
N ALA A 78 2.16 1.98 26.52
CA ALA A 78 1.51 3.10 25.92
C ALA A 78 2.41 3.89 24.98
N SER A 79 1.85 4.19 23.80
CA SER A 79 2.19 5.31 22.92
C SER A 79 3.69 5.56 22.74
N ALA A 80 4.26 4.96 21.70
CA ALA A 80 5.36 5.61 21.02
C ALA A 80 4.86 7.02 20.66
N SER A 81 5.52 8.06 21.20
CA SER A 81 5.26 9.43 20.78
C SER A 81 5.29 9.47 19.25
N PRO A 82 4.35 10.15 18.57
CA PRO A 82 4.43 10.38 17.13
C PRO A 82 5.72 11.07 16.68
N LEU A 83 6.46 11.64 17.64
CA LEU A 83 7.80 12.22 17.47
C LEU A 83 8.91 11.20 17.75
N ALA A 84 8.60 10.03 18.33
CA ALA A 84 9.55 8.93 18.36
C ALA A 84 9.68 8.38 16.96
N MET A 85 10.91 8.03 16.55
CA MET A 85 11.07 7.14 15.40
C MET A 85 10.09 5.99 15.59
N PRO A 86 9.41 5.52 14.53
CA PRO A 86 8.77 4.24 14.58
C PRO A 86 9.88 3.22 14.87
N THR A 87 10.17 3.03 16.14
CA THR A 87 10.99 1.94 16.61
C THR A 87 10.10 0.73 16.48
N TYR A 88 10.20 0.09 15.33
CA TYR A 88 9.69 -1.26 15.13
C TYR A 88 10.45 -2.27 16.04
N ASP A 89 11.30 -1.77 16.93
CA ASP A 89 12.03 -2.52 17.96
C ASP A 89 11.11 -2.99 19.09
N GLY A 90 9.85 -2.56 19.12
CA GLY A 90 8.85 -2.97 20.11
C GLY A 90 7.99 -4.17 19.70
N TYR A 91 8.22 -4.79 18.55
CA TYR A 91 7.67 -6.11 18.30
C TYR A 91 8.49 -7.13 19.08
N ASP A 92 8.18 -7.24 20.35
CA ASP A 92 8.44 -8.44 21.14
C ASP A 92 7.53 -9.56 20.62
N GLY A 93 7.72 -9.96 19.36
CA GLY A 93 7.20 -11.23 18.86
C GLY A 93 7.55 -12.31 19.87
N PRO A 94 6.84 -13.43 19.90
CA PRO A 94 7.14 -14.49 20.84
C PRO A 94 8.64 -14.76 20.76
N VAL A 95 9.34 -14.58 21.91
CA VAL A 95 10.76 -14.89 22.01
C VAL A 95 10.88 -16.37 21.69
N LYS A 96 11.15 -16.67 20.43
CA LYS A 96 11.39 -18.03 20.01
C LYS A 96 12.71 -18.49 20.60
N ASP A 97 12.74 -19.71 21.05
CA ASP A 97 14.00 -20.40 21.29
C ASP A 97 14.86 -20.26 20.02
N LYS A 98 16.13 -19.90 20.21
CA LYS A 98 17.08 -19.77 19.09
C LYS A 98 17.19 -21.03 18.23
N ASN A 99 16.74 -22.15 18.77
CA ASN A 99 16.73 -23.46 18.08
C ASN A 99 15.43 -23.74 17.31
N GLU A 100 14.36 -22.95 17.53
CA GLU A 100 13.12 -23.12 16.77
C GLU A 100 13.23 -22.53 15.36
N PRO A 101 12.73 -23.24 14.33
CA PRO A 101 12.70 -22.72 12.96
C PRO A 101 11.73 -21.55 12.85
N ILE A 102 12.11 -20.56 12.02
CA ILE A 102 11.19 -19.52 11.55
C ILE A 102 10.55 -20.06 10.27
N ARG A 103 9.31 -20.52 10.39
CA ARG A 103 8.60 -21.22 9.31
C ARG A 103 7.83 -20.23 8.45
N VAL A 104 8.24 -20.04 7.22
CA VAL A 104 7.55 -19.17 6.26
C VAL A 104 7.15 -20.00 5.05
N LYS A 105 5.86 -19.97 4.68
CA LYS A 105 5.38 -20.61 3.45
C LYS A 105 5.50 -19.65 2.27
N ILE A 106 6.08 -20.13 1.16
CA ILE A 106 6.14 -19.43 -0.11
C ILE A 106 5.88 -20.43 -1.24
N GLY A 107 4.82 -20.22 -1.99
CA GLY A 107 4.28 -21.23 -2.91
C GLY A 107 3.77 -22.44 -2.12
N ASP A 108 4.11 -23.62 -2.58
CA ASP A 108 3.68 -24.86 -1.94
C ASP A 108 4.64 -25.35 -0.84
N GLU A 109 5.70 -24.60 -0.56
CA GLU A 109 6.81 -25.07 0.26
C GLU A 109 6.99 -24.24 1.53
N TRP A 110 7.40 -24.94 2.62
CA TRP A 110 7.78 -24.33 3.88
C TRP A 110 9.28 -24.20 4.01
N TYR A 111 9.75 -23.04 4.42
CA TYR A 111 11.17 -22.72 4.57
C TYR A 111 11.52 -22.38 6.01
N ASP A 112 12.65 -22.91 6.52
CA ASP A 112 13.25 -22.43 7.75
C ASP A 112 14.13 -21.20 7.44
N CYS A 113 13.63 -20.04 7.77
CA CYS A 113 14.30 -18.76 7.54
C CYS A 113 15.27 -18.36 8.66
N ARG A 114 15.38 -19.13 9.77
CA ARG A 114 16.16 -18.80 10.95
C ARG A 114 17.62 -18.45 10.62
N GLY A 115 18.29 -19.29 9.83
CA GLY A 115 19.70 -19.06 9.43
C GLY A 115 19.89 -17.86 8.52
N TRP A 116 18.84 -17.35 7.90
CA TRP A 116 18.86 -16.22 7.00
C TRP A 116 18.36 -14.91 7.65
N ALA A 117 17.64 -14.97 8.77
CA ALA A 117 16.89 -13.84 9.32
C ALA A 117 17.77 -12.58 9.52
N LYS A 118 18.92 -12.71 10.16
CA LYS A 118 19.85 -11.59 10.39
C LYS A 118 20.47 -11.02 9.11
N ALA A 119 20.53 -11.80 8.04
CA ALA A 119 21.10 -11.38 6.75
C ALA A 119 20.04 -10.92 5.75
N HIS A 120 18.74 -10.95 6.13
CA HIS A 120 17.66 -10.49 5.27
C HIS A 120 17.77 -8.98 5.03
N PRO A 121 17.90 -8.51 3.78
CA PRO A 121 18.13 -7.09 3.48
C PRO A 121 17.03 -6.16 3.99
N GLY A 122 15.77 -6.63 4.05
CA GLY A 122 14.64 -5.90 4.61
C GLY A 122 14.60 -5.87 6.14
N GLY A 123 15.52 -6.59 6.81
CA GLY A 123 15.53 -6.78 8.27
C GLY A 123 14.93 -8.10 8.71
N GLU A 124 15.39 -8.61 9.85
CA GLU A 124 14.98 -9.93 10.38
C GLU A 124 13.51 -9.99 10.82
N ARG A 125 12.96 -8.86 11.27
CA ARG A 125 11.59 -8.75 11.79
C ARG A 125 10.53 -9.25 10.81
N TRP A 126 10.72 -9.07 9.51
CA TRP A 126 9.80 -9.53 8.47
C TRP A 126 9.57 -11.02 8.54
N LEU A 127 10.62 -11.79 8.73
CA LEU A 127 10.54 -13.23 8.81
C LEU A 127 9.85 -13.68 10.09
N TYR A 128 10.00 -12.95 11.20
CA TYR A 128 9.26 -13.22 12.44
C TYR A 128 7.77 -12.88 12.31
N PHE A 129 7.39 -11.81 11.61
CA PHE A 129 5.98 -11.49 11.38
C PHE A 129 5.26 -12.57 10.56
N PHE A 130 5.96 -13.14 9.58
CA PHE A 130 5.42 -14.21 8.76
C PHE A 130 5.69 -15.62 9.30
N ASP A 131 6.18 -15.74 10.50
CA ASP A 131 6.40 -17.04 11.10
C ASP A 131 5.09 -17.80 11.33
N GLY A 132 5.00 -18.99 10.73
CA GLY A 132 3.81 -19.84 10.71
C GLY A 132 2.73 -19.39 9.72
N ARG A 133 3.02 -18.44 8.84
CA ARG A 133 2.07 -17.88 7.86
C ARG A 133 2.45 -18.18 6.42
N ASP A 134 1.49 -18.02 5.52
CA ASP A 134 1.72 -17.97 4.08
C ASP A 134 2.13 -16.55 3.67
N ALA A 135 3.34 -16.38 3.16
CA ALA A 135 3.89 -15.12 2.68
C ALA A 135 4.01 -15.06 1.15
N THR A 136 3.36 -15.96 0.42
CA THR A 136 3.53 -16.10 -1.02
C THR A 136 3.29 -14.80 -1.76
N ASP A 137 2.12 -14.20 -1.57
CA ASP A 137 1.75 -13.01 -2.35
C ASP A 137 2.56 -11.77 -1.94
N VAL A 138 2.78 -11.55 -0.65
CA VAL A 138 3.62 -10.44 -0.17
C VAL A 138 5.08 -10.60 -0.58
N PHE A 139 5.58 -11.85 -0.61
CA PHE A 139 6.93 -12.12 -1.12
C PHE A 139 7.10 -11.66 -2.55
N TYR A 140 6.21 -12.08 -3.45
CA TYR A 140 6.28 -11.69 -4.86
C TYR A 140 5.91 -10.22 -5.09
N ALA A 141 5.06 -9.62 -4.29
CA ALA A 141 4.77 -8.19 -4.38
C ALA A 141 6.00 -7.32 -4.08
N LEU A 142 6.74 -7.63 -3.01
CA LEU A 142 7.86 -6.80 -2.55
C LEU A 142 9.21 -7.15 -3.19
N HIS A 143 9.40 -8.37 -3.69
CA HIS A 143 10.70 -8.81 -4.26
C HIS A 143 10.77 -8.73 -5.78
N SER A 144 9.74 -8.24 -6.44
CA SER A 144 9.62 -8.10 -7.89
C SER A 144 9.43 -9.39 -8.67
N TYR A 145 8.58 -9.30 -9.64
CA TYR A 145 8.34 -10.32 -10.66
C TYR A 145 8.91 -9.82 -12.00
N GLY A 146 9.95 -10.48 -12.51
CA GLY A 146 10.52 -10.11 -13.79
C GLY A 146 12.02 -10.41 -13.90
N PRO A 147 12.58 -10.35 -15.12
CA PRO A 147 13.88 -10.94 -15.45
C PRO A 147 15.07 -10.37 -14.66
N ASN A 148 14.93 -9.22 -14.03
CA ASN A 148 16.04 -8.55 -13.35
C ASN A 148 15.93 -8.45 -11.82
N GLY A 149 14.80 -8.78 -11.21
CA GLY A 149 14.56 -8.55 -9.78
C GLY A 149 14.23 -9.81 -8.98
N SER A 150 13.28 -10.62 -9.47
CA SER A 150 12.85 -11.85 -8.80
C SER A 150 13.94 -12.91 -8.67
N ASP A 151 14.89 -12.90 -9.59
CA ASP A 151 15.94 -13.92 -9.65
C ASP A 151 16.80 -14.02 -8.39
N LEU A 152 17.13 -12.90 -7.73
CA LEU A 152 17.97 -12.93 -6.54
C LEU A 152 17.22 -13.46 -5.32
N ALA A 153 15.99 -13.01 -5.09
CA ALA A 153 15.17 -13.47 -3.97
C ALA A 153 14.78 -14.95 -4.15
N VAL A 154 14.34 -15.33 -5.34
CA VAL A 154 14.00 -16.72 -5.69
C VAL A 154 15.22 -17.64 -5.63
N LYS A 155 16.38 -17.19 -6.16
CA LYS A 155 17.65 -17.93 -6.02
C LYS A 155 18.09 -18.06 -4.56
N ARG A 156 17.81 -17.07 -3.71
CA ARG A 156 18.07 -17.18 -2.28
C ARG A 156 17.11 -18.15 -1.62
N LEU A 157 15.81 -18.03 -1.93
CA LEU A 157 14.76 -18.90 -1.42
C LEU A 157 15.09 -20.37 -1.70
N SER A 158 15.52 -20.71 -2.92
CA SER A 158 15.86 -22.09 -3.30
C SER A 158 17.03 -22.70 -2.49
N LYS A 159 17.82 -21.87 -1.79
CA LYS A 159 18.93 -22.29 -0.95
C LYS A 159 18.56 -22.39 0.55
N LEU A 160 17.37 -21.95 0.95
CA LEU A 160 16.92 -22.06 2.31
C LEU A 160 16.53 -23.51 2.64
N PRO A 161 16.77 -23.98 3.86
CA PRO A 161 16.32 -25.30 4.30
C PRO A 161 14.78 -25.40 4.24
N ARG A 162 14.28 -26.55 3.80
CA ARG A 162 12.86 -26.89 3.89
C ARG A 162 12.55 -27.33 5.32
N CYS A 163 11.33 -27.12 5.74
CA CYS A 163 10.86 -27.56 7.06
C CYS A 163 9.39 -28.01 6.97
N ASP A 164 8.95 -28.69 8.02
CA ASP A 164 7.55 -29.08 8.16
C ASP A 164 6.66 -27.86 8.45
N PRO A 165 5.39 -27.91 8.06
CA PRO A 165 4.39 -26.90 8.44
C PRO A 165 4.33 -26.73 9.98
N PRO A 166 3.87 -25.55 10.46
CA PRO A 166 3.61 -25.38 11.89
C PRO A 166 2.49 -26.31 12.36
N VAL A 167 2.56 -26.71 13.64
CA VAL A 167 1.49 -27.52 14.27
C VAL A 167 0.19 -26.71 14.35
N ASP A 168 0.31 -25.45 14.73
CA ASP A 168 -0.81 -24.50 14.73
C ASP A 168 -1.04 -23.98 13.31
N LYS A 169 -2.18 -24.32 12.75
CA LYS A 169 -2.60 -23.89 11.40
C LYS A 169 -3.61 -22.75 11.42
N SER A 170 -3.89 -22.16 12.57
CA SER A 170 -4.88 -21.08 12.71
C SER A 170 -4.55 -19.82 11.92
N LYS A 171 -3.26 -19.61 11.59
CA LYS A 171 -2.76 -18.48 10.82
C LYS A 171 -2.70 -18.73 9.30
N LEU A 172 -3.12 -19.92 8.84
CA LEU A 172 -3.12 -20.23 7.42
C LEU A 172 -4.41 -19.74 6.76
N PRO A 173 -4.36 -19.34 5.47
CA PRO A 173 -5.54 -18.94 4.74
C PRO A 173 -6.56 -20.09 4.66
N ASN A 174 -7.83 -19.74 4.69
CA ASN A 174 -8.90 -20.69 4.44
C ASN A 174 -8.95 -21.08 2.94
N GLU A 175 -9.78 -22.06 2.59
CA GLU A 175 -9.87 -22.57 1.21
C GLU A 175 -10.20 -21.49 0.18
N ARG A 176 -11.09 -20.54 0.54
CA ARG A 176 -11.45 -19.43 -0.34
C ARG A 176 -10.27 -18.49 -0.55
N SER A 177 -9.64 -18.05 0.52
CA SER A 177 -8.48 -17.15 0.46
C SER A 177 -7.31 -17.80 -0.29
N TYR A 178 -7.12 -19.11 -0.13
CA TYR A 178 -6.14 -19.86 -0.91
C TYR A 178 -6.47 -19.87 -2.41
N ALA A 179 -7.74 -20.09 -2.79
CA ALA A 179 -8.16 -20.03 -4.19
C ALA A 179 -7.97 -18.63 -4.80
N VAL A 180 -8.23 -17.57 -4.02
CA VAL A 180 -7.97 -16.18 -4.45
C VAL A 180 -6.49 -15.94 -4.67
N SER A 181 -5.63 -16.37 -3.76
CA SER A 181 -4.16 -16.26 -3.88
C SER A 181 -3.63 -16.99 -5.12
N MET A 182 -4.14 -18.19 -5.40
CA MET A 182 -3.78 -18.93 -6.63
C MET A 182 -4.18 -18.18 -7.90
N ALA A 183 -5.43 -17.70 -7.96
CA ALA A 183 -5.91 -16.91 -9.10
C ALA A 183 -5.12 -15.58 -9.25
N PHE A 184 -4.69 -14.97 -8.13
CA PHE A 184 -3.86 -13.78 -8.13
C PHE A 184 -2.45 -14.07 -8.66
N SER A 185 -1.88 -15.21 -8.31
CA SER A 185 -0.60 -15.66 -8.85
C SER A 185 -0.65 -15.81 -10.37
N GLU A 186 -1.71 -16.43 -10.91
CA GLU A 186 -1.93 -16.56 -12.37
C GLU A 186 -2.05 -15.18 -13.05
N LEU A 187 -2.78 -14.24 -12.43
CA LEU A 187 -2.87 -12.86 -12.95
C LEU A 187 -1.49 -12.20 -12.98
N ARG A 188 -0.71 -12.30 -11.91
CA ARG A 188 0.63 -11.72 -11.80
C ARG A 188 1.56 -12.27 -12.88
N ASP A 189 1.55 -13.58 -13.09
CA ASP A 189 2.38 -14.26 -14.09
C ASP A 189 2.03 -13.76 -15.49
N LYS A 190 0.76 -13.68 -15.81
CA LYS A 190 0.28 -13.14 -17.08
C LYS A 190 0.69 -11.67 -17.28
N LEU A 191 0.55 -10.82 -16.26
CA LEU A 191 0.98 -9.42 -16.35
C LEU A 191 2.50 -9.28 -16.56
N ALA A 192 3.28 -10.21 -16.00
CA ALA A 192 4.73 -10.25 -16.23
C ALA A 192 5.07 -10.65 -17.66
N GLU A 193 4.40 -11.65 -18.23
CA GLU A 193 4.51 -12.05 -19.63
C GLU A 193 4.11 -10.93 -20.59
N ASP A 194 3.01 -10.24 -20.30
CA ASP A 194 2.49 -9.09 -21.07
C ASP A 194 3.38 -7.84 -20.93
N GLY A 195 4.42 -7.89 -20.08
CA GLY A 195 5.43 -6.85 -19.94
C GLY A 195 5.03 -5.66 -19.07
N PHE A 196 4.01 -5.78 -18.21
CA PHE A 196 3.56 -4.70 -17.33
C PHE A 196 4.65 -4.24 -16.34
N PHE A 197 5.59 -5.08 -15.97
CA PHE A 197 6.70 -4.76 -15.08
C PHE A 197 7.93 -4.16 -15.77
N LYS A 198 7.91 -4.03 -17.11
CA LYS A 198 9.03 -3.45 -17.86
C LYS A 198 8.99 -1.93 -17.77
N ARG A 199 10.14 -1.33 -17.43
CA ARG A 199 10.31 0.12 -17.44
C ARG A 199 10.59 0.61 -18.86
N GLU A 200 9.94 1.73 -19.23
CA GLU A 200 10.05 2.36 -20.54
C GLU A 200 10.91 3.62 -20.45
N PRO A 201 12.14 3.65 -21.04
CA PRO A 201 13.10 4.74 -20.85
C PRO A 201 12.55 6.14 -21.18
N LEU A 202 11.70 6.26 -22.19
CA LEU A 202 11.10 7.55 -22.55
C LEU A 202 10.11 8.05 -21.50
N LYS A 203 9.34 7.16 -20.86
CA LYS A 203 8.42 7.53 -19.79
C LYS A 203 9.18 7.89 -18.51
N GLU A 204 10.26 7.16 -18.21
CA GLU A 204 11.16 7.49 -17.11
C GLU A 204 11.80 8.86 -17.31
N ALA A 205 12.34 9.12 -18.50
CA ALA A 205 12.94 10.41 -18.85
C ALA A 205 11.93 11.56 -18.77
N TRP A 206 10.69 11.34 -19.23
CA TRP A 206 9.63 12.33 -19.15
C TRP A 206 9.23 12.65 -17.70
N ALA A 207 9.07 11.63 -16.85
CA ALA A 207 8.75 11.82 -15.45
C ALA A 207 9.86 12.59 -14.71
N LEU A 208 11.13 12.25 -14.96
CA LEU A 208 12.27 12.95 -14.39
C LEU A 208 12.38 14.39 -14.90
N PHE A 209 12.15 14.62 -16.20
CA PHE A 209 12.15 15.95 -16.80
C PHE A 209 11.14 16.87 -16.11
N GLN A 210 9.92 16.40 -15.83
CA GLN A 210 8.90 17.20 -15.15
C GLN A 210 9.38 17.66 -13.76
N VAL A 211 9.96 16.76 -12.97
CA VAL A 211 10.52 17.08 -11.65
C VAL A 211 11.61 18.14 -11.78
N VAL A 212 12.58 17.91 -12.68
CA VAL A 212 13.71 18.84 -12.89
C VAL A 212 13.22 20.21 -13.37
N ALA A 213 12.26 20.25 -14.30
CA ALA A 213 11.69 21.49 -14.82
C ALA A 213 10.99 22.31 -13.72
N LEU A 214 10.21 21.65 -12.84
CA LEU A 214 9.56 22.31 -11.70
C LEU A 214 10.58 22.89 -10.71
N TYR A 215 11.60 22.12 -10.36
CA TYR A 215 12.67 22.58 -9.47
C TYR A 215 13.47 23.73 -10.09
N ALA A 216 13.87 23.61 -11.35
CA ALA A 216 14.62 24.66 -12.05
C ALA A 216 13.81 25.96 -12.16
N SER A 217 12.57 25.87 -12.61
CA SER A 217 11.68 27.03 -12.75
C SER A 217 11.35 27.68 -11.42
N GLY A 218 11.04 26.87 -10.40
CA GLY A 218 10.76 27.37 -9.07
C GLY A 218 11.97 28.05 -8.42
N THR A 219 13.16 27.46 -8.56
CA THR A 219 14.41 28.05 -8.03
C THR A 219 14.75 29.35 -8.77
N PHE A 220 14.60 29.38 -10.10
CA PHE A 220 14.83 30.59 -10.91
C PHE A 220 13.92 31.76 -10.49
N LEU A 221 12.66 31.47 -10.18
CA LEU A 221 11.67 32.47 -9.78
C LEU A 221 11.69 32.80 -8.28
N ALA A 222 12.50 32.13 -7.49
CA ALA A 222 12.41 32.16 -6.01
C ALA A 222 12.51 33.58 -5.42
N TYR A 223 13.36 34.44 -5.97
CA TYR A 223 13.56 35.82 -5.49
C TYR A 223 12.64 36.84 -6.17
N SER A 224 12.25 36.61 -7.42
CA SER A 224 11.43 37.58 -8.19
C SER A 224 9.93 37.34 -8.02
N HIS A 225 9.49 36.08 -7.90
CA HIS A 225 8.08 35.68 -7.83
C HIS A 225 7.87 34.61 -6.75
N PRO A 226 8.05 34.91 -5.46
CA PRO A 226 8.13 33.93 -4.39
C PRO A 226 6.87 33.06 -4.24
N ILE A 227 5.68 33.56 -4.53
CA ILE A 227 4.44 32.78 -4.48
C ILE A 227 4.41 31.71 -5.58
N ILE A 228 4.75 32.11 -6.84
CA ILE A 228 4.81 31.18 -7.96
C ILE A 228 5.91 30.13 -7.71
N ALA A 229 7.06 30.56 -7.23
CA ALA A 229 8.16 29.67 -6.86
C ALA A 229 7.76 28.66 -5.79
N THR A 230 7.05 29.08 -4.77
CA THR A 230 6.51 28.19 -3.71
C THR A 230 5.60 27.10 -4.30
N ILE A 231 4.71 27.48 -5.21
CA ILE A 231 3.81 26.52 -5.88
C ILE A 231 4.61 25.55 -6.75
N LEU A 232 5.51 26.04 -7.59
CA LEU A 232 6.31 25.20 -8.51
C LEU A 232 7.21 24.24 -7.72
N LEU A 233 7.89 24.71 -6.68
CA LEU A 233 8.73 23.87 -5.84
C LEU A 233 7.91 22.89 -4.99
N GLY A 234 6.75 23.31 -4.48
CA GLY A 234 5.83 22.43 -3.75
C GLY A 234 5.34 21.28 -4.62
N LEU A 235 4.88 21.57 -5.85
CA LEU A 235 4.51 20.56 -6.83
C LEU A 235 5.73 19.72 -7.27
N GLY A 236 6.90 20.35 -7.42
CA GLY A 236 8.14 19.64 -7.72
C GLY A 236 8.53 18.61 -6.65
N MET A 237 8.40 19.00 -5.37
CA MET A 237 8.63 18.09 -4.23
C MET A 237 7.59 16.96 -4.18
N GLU A 238 6.32 17.26 -4.44
CA GLU A 238 5.26 16.26 -4.54
C GLU A 238 5.58 15.23 -5.64
N GLN A 239 5.87 15.70 -6.87
CA GLN A 239 6.19 14.81 -7.99
C GLN A 239 7.50 14.03 -7.77
N ALA A 240 8.49 14.64 -7.13
CA ALA A 240 9.71 13.94 -6.71
C ALA A 240 9.40 12.86 -5.67
N GLY A 241 8.45 13.12 -4.77
CA GLY A 241 7.93 12.14 -3.82
C GLY A 241 7.30 10.93 -4.52
N TRP A 242 6.37 11.17 -5.44
CA TRP A 242 5.71 10.11 -6.21
C TRP A 242 6.68 9.29 -7.07
N LEU A 243 7.63 9.95 -7.71
CA LEU A 243 8.62 9.27 -8.55
C LEU A 243 9.60 8.46 -7.69
N GLY A 244 10.04 9.03 -6.58
CA GLY A 244 10.89 8.32 -5.62
C GLY A 244 10.21 7.11 -4.97
N HIS A 245 8.92 7.24 -4.68
CA HIS A 245 8.08 6.16 -4.19
C HIS A 245 8.02 4.98 -5.18
N ASP A 246 7.84 5.25 -6.48
CA ASP A 246 7.90 4.25 -7.54
C ASP A 246 9.29 3.56 -7.61
N TYR A 247 10.39 4.32 -7.42
CA TYR A 247 11.74 3.75 -7.43
C TYR A 247 12.10 2.97 -6.17
N VAL A 248 11.54 3.30 -5.03
CA VAL A 248 11.75 2.55 -3.79
C VAL A 248 11.17 1.14 -3.90
N HIS A 249 10.00 1.01 -4.50
CA HIS A 249 9.42 -0.29 -4.79
C HIS A 249 10.05 -1.00 -5.98
N GLY A 250 10.45 -0.26 -7.00
CA GLY A 250 11.06 -0.78 -8.21
C GLY A 250 12.37 -1.54 -7.93
N ARG A 251 12.74 -2.39 -8.84
CA ARG A 251 13.96 -3.21 -8.75
C ARG A 251 14.85 -3.01 -9.98
N GLY A 252 16.11 -3.35 -9.81
CA GLY A 252 17.13 -3.24 -10.85
C GLY A 252 17.98 -1.97 -10.76
N PRO A 253 19.09 -1.89 -11.56
CA PRO A 253 20.11 -0.86 -11.40
C PRO A 253 19.59 0.58 -11.50
N TRP A 254 18.60 0.82 -12.34
CA TRP A 254 17.97 2.14 -12.45
C TRP A 254 17.26 2.54 -11.16
N CYS A 255 16.41 1.68 -10.62
CA CYS A 255 15.71 1.94 -9.37
C CYS A 255 16.68 2.01 -8.18
N ASP A 256 17.72 1.17 -8.17
CA ASP A 256 18.75 1.19 -7.13
C ASP A 256 19.54 2.51 -7.08
N LEU A 257 19.69 3.18 -8.21
CA LEU A 257 20.26 4.52 -8.29
C LEU A 257 19.22 5.59 -7.91
N MET A 258 18.07 5.55 -8.56
CA MET A 258 17.07 6.63 -8.53
C MET A 258 16.28 6.70 -7.23
N ARG A 259 16.24 5.63 -6.43
CA ARG A 259 15.60 5.64 -5.09
C ARG A 259 16.17 6.70 -4.14
N TYR A 260 17.41 7.18 -4.39
CA TYR A 260 18.04 8.26 -3.63
C TYR A 260 17.67 9.67 -4.08
N MET A 261 16.92 9.80 -5.18
CA MET A 261 16.45 11.10 -5.66
C MET A 261 15.62 11.86 -4.63
N PRO A 262 14.66 11.23 -3.91
CA PRO A 262 13.92 11.92 -2.87
C PRO A 262 14.78 12.33 -1.67
N THR A 263 15.88 11.62 -1.40
CA THR A 263 16.83 12.05 -0.35
C THR A 263 17.49 13.37 -0.72
N LEU A 264 17.89 13.50 -1.98
CA LEU A 264 18.49 14.73 -2.49
C LEU A 264 17.48 15.88 -2.65
N LEU A 265 16.29 15.60 -3.19
CA LEU A 265 15.32 16.64 -3.53
C LEU A 265 14.37 16.96 -2.36
N ASN A 266 13.84 15.95 -1.68
CA ASN A 266 12.85 16.12 -0.62
C ASN A 266 13.42 16.03 0.80
N GLY A 267 14.68 15.60 0.97
CA GLY A 267 15.25 15.37 2.29
C GLY A 267 14.65 14.18 3.03
N HIS A 268 14.24 13.13 2.30
CA HIS A 268 13.66 11.92 2.84
C HIS A 268 14.64 10.74 2.71
N SER A 269 14.95 10.06 3.82
CA SER A 269 15.79 8.87 3.83
C SER A 269 15.11 7.70 3.13
N VAL A 270 15.83 7.04 2.24
CA VAL A 270 15.36 5.82 1.57
C VAL A 270 15.10 4.71 2.60
N GLU A 271 16.03 4.54 3.54
CA GLU A 271 15.94 3.48 4.54
C GLU A 271 14.75 3.69 5.46
N TRP A 272 14.57 4.91 5.98
CA TRP A 272 13.41 5.25 6.79
C TRP A 272 12.11 4.98 6.05
N TRP A 273 12.01 5.44 4.79
CA TRP A 273 10.82 5.26 3.98
C TRP A 273 10.53 3.78 3.70
N MET A 274 11.55 3.03 3.26
CA MET A 274 11.38 1.61 2.97
C MET A 274 10.88 0.81 4.18
N GLN A 275 11.42 1.09 5.36
CA GLN A 275 11.01 0.40 6.58
C GLN A 275 9.55 0.67 6.92
N LYS A 276 9.14 1.95 6.90
CA LYS A 276 7.77 2.37 7.19
C LYS A 276 6.80 1.82 6.14
N HIS A 277 7.11 2.06 4.89
CA HIS A 277 6.19 1.85 3.78
C HIS A 277 6.04 0.38 3.38
N SER A 278 7.08 -0.44 3.54
CA SER A 278 6.93 -1.88 3.36
C SER A 278 6.04 -2.52 4.43
N MET A 279 6.05 -2.00 5.68
CA MET A 279 5.10 -2.43 6.72
C MET A 279 3.67 -2.09 6.32
N HIS A 280 3.44 -0.86 5.86
CA HIS A 280 2.15 -0.44 5.35
C HIS A 280 1.63 -1.37 4.23
N HIS A 281 2.44 -1.68 3.21
CA HIS A 281 2.06 -2.62 2.14
C HIS A 281 1.77 -4.04 2.62
N SER A 282 2.48 -4.51 3.62
CA SER A 282 2.31 -5.89 4.10
C SER A 282 1.13 -6.07 5.04
N PHE A 283 0.78 -5.02 5.77
CA PHE A 283 -0.21 -5.03 6.84
C PHE A 283 -1.11 -3.78 6.77
N THR A 284 -1.55 -3.43 5.57
CA THR A 284 -2.31 -2.19 5.31
C THR A 284 -3.53 -2.08 6.20
N ASN A 285 -3.62 -0.99 6.93
CA ASN A 285 -4.66 -0.70 7.91
C ASN A 285 -4.77 -1.69 9.10
N GLU A 286 -3.73 -2.50 9.38
CA GLU A 286 -3.71 -3.32 10.58
C GLU A 286 -3.13 -2.54 11.77
N GLU A 287 -3.89 -2.41 12.86
CA GLU A 287 -3.44 -1.73 14.07
C GLU A 287 -2.16 -2.35 14.61
N HIS A 288 -1.28 -1.53 15.16
CA HIS A 288 0.06 -1.85 15.69
C HIS A 288 1.11 -2.29 14.66
N LEU A 289 0.75 -2.61 13.43
CA LEU A 289 1.67 -2.97 12.37
C LEU A 289 1.79 -1.86 11.30
N ASP A 290 0.68 -1.22 10.96
CA ASP A 290 0.67 -0.10 10.02
C ASP A 290 0.74 1.25 10.76
N ASN A 291 1.88 1.93 10.63
CA ASN A 291 2.05 3.25 11.25
C ASN A 291 1.20 4.35 10.61
N ASP A 292 0.63 4.12 9.43
CA ASP A 292 -0.18 5.12 8.75
C ASP A 292 -1.60 5.22 9.34
N VAL A 293 -1.99 4.22 10.14
CA VAL A 293 -3.23 4.25 10.92
C VAL A 293 -3.01 4.48 12.42
N MET A 294 -1.75 4.44 12.89
CA MET A 294 -1.37 4.62 14.29
C MET A 294 -0.85 6.04 14.56
N MET A 295 -1.71 7.05 14.37
CA MET A 295 -1.33 8.45 14.46
C MET A 295 -1.85 9.19 15.72
N GLU A 296 -2.32 8.44 16.72
CA GLU A 296 -2.72 9.03 18.02
C GLU A 296 -1.53 9.68 18.73
N PRO A 297 -1.72 10.83 19.40
CA PRO A 297 -2.98 11.50 19.70
C PRO A 297 -3.42 12.54 18.65
N PHE A 298 -2.80 12.58 17.47
CA PHE A 298 -3.11 13.59 16.44
C PHE A 298 -4.31 13.19 15.57
N PHE A 299 -4.41 11.93 15.20
CA PHE A 299 -5.52 11.38 14.43
C PHE A 299 -6.05 10.12 15.09
N PHE A 300 -7.36 10.03 15.18
CA PHE A 300 -8.08 8.90 15.73
C PHE A 300 -8.98 8.35 14.61
N LEU A 301 -8.69 7.17 14.14
CA LEU A 301 -9.45 6.55 13.06
C LEU A 301 -10.62 5.70 13.58
N ARG A 302 -10.58 5.33 14.86
CA ARG A 302 -11.64 4.62 15.59
C ARG A 302 -12.06 5.43 16.83
N SER A 303 -13.33 5.31 17.18
CA SER A 303 -13.83 5.91 18.43
C SER A 303 -13.32 5.15 19.67
N PRO A 304 -13.41 5.73 20.88
CA PRO A 304 -13.07 5.01 22.11
C PRO A 304 -13.86 3.71 22.28
N THR A 305 -15.14 3.71 21.89
CA THR A 305 -16.01 2.54 21.95
C THR A 305 -15.56 1.44 20.98
N GLU A 306 -15.13 1.81 19.77
CA GLU A 306 -14.65 0.87 18.76
C GLU A 306 -13.24 0.34 19.07
N SER A 307 -12.35 1.18 19.61
CA SER A 307 -10.96 0.82 19.88
C SER A 307 -10.72 0.25 21.27
N GLY A 308 -11.66 0.45 22.21
CA GLY A 308 -11.48 0.11 23.62
C GLY A 308 -10.41 0.97 24.35
N ARG A 309 -9.93 2.05 23.72
CA ARG A 309 -8.89 2.93 24.26
C ARG A 309 -9.48 4.09 25.04
N PRO A 310 -8.74 4.71 25.99
CA PRO A 310 -9.17 5.91 26.67
C PRO A 310 -9.40 7.06 25.69
N ASP A 311 -10.47 7.85 25.92
CA ASP A 311 -10.74 9.03 25.10
C ASP A 311 -9.68 10.12 25.31
N HIS A 312 -9.35 10.84 24.24
CA HIS A 312 -8.40 11.93 24.27
C HIS A 312 -9.06 13.25 23.81
N PRO A 313 -8.84 14.39 24.51
CA PRO A 313 -9.50 15.66 24.19
C PRO A 313 -9.28 16.13 22.74
N MET A 314 -8.11 15.89 22.17
CA MET A 314 -7.81 16.28 20.78
C MET A 314 -8.72 15.59 19.77
N ARG A 315 -9.16 14.37 20.01
CA ARG A 315 -10.06 13.62 19.12
C ARG A 315 -11.29 14.45 18.72
N LYS A 316 -11.89 15.15 19.68
CA LYS A 316 -13.12 15.95 19.48
C LYS A 316 -12.97 17.07 18.45
N PHE A 317 -11.76 17.51 18.20
CA PHE A 317 -11.43 18.62 17.30
C PHE A 317 -10.70 18.17 16.02
N GLN A 318 -10.43 16.87 15.85
CA GLN A 318 -9.60 16.36 14.74
C GLN A 318 -10.13 16.73 13.34
N HIS A 319 -11.43 16.85 13.15
CA HIS A 319 -12.02 17.28 11.89
C HIS A 319 -11.76 18.77 11.56
N ILE A 320 -11.34 19.58 12.54
CA ILE A 320 -10.95 20.98 12.35
C ILE A 320 -9.47 21.09 11.99
N TYR A 321 -8.61 20.43 12.78
CA TYR A 321 -7.16 20.56 12.62
C TYR A 321 -6.54 19.48 11.72
N GLY A 322 -7.28 18.42 11.41
CA GLY A 322 -6.72 17.25 10.72
C GLY A 322 -6.06 17.60 9.39
N TYR A 323 -6.81 18.17 8.46
CA TYR A 323 -6.25 18.58 7.17
C TYR A 323 -5.12 19.63 7.30
N PRO A 324 -5.26 20.73 8.07
CA PRO A 324 -4.14 21.61 8.37
C PRO A 324 -2.90 20.90 8.92
N LEU A 325 -3.07 19.88 9.75
CA LEU A 325 -1.96 19.12 10.33
C LEU A 325 -1.18 18.31 9.29
N LEU A 326 -1.84 17.87 8.20
CA LEU A 326 -1.16 17.18 7.09
C LEU A 326 -0.05 18.03 6.45
N SER A 327 -0.15 19.37 6.53
CA SER A 327 0.90 20.28 6.08
C SER A 327 2.24 20.11 6.81
N ILE A 328 2.22 19.50 8.00
CA ILE A 328 3.43 19.25 8.80
C ILE A 328 4.08 17.91 8.42
N MET A 329 3.42 17.07 7.63
CA MET A 329 3.86 15.70 7.37
C MET A 329 5.28 15.64 6.80
N PHE A 330 5.62 16.46 5.80
CA PHE A 330 6.97 16.45 5.23
C PHE A 330 8.03 16.96 6.21
N TRP A 331 7.68 17.81 7.18
CA TRP A 331 8.60 18.22 8.23
C TRP A 331 8.92 17.07 9.17
N LEU A 332 7.92 16.31 9.58
CA LEU A 332 8.10 15.11 10.41
C LEU A 332 8.91 14.03 9.66
N TRP A 333 8.62 13.81 8.39
CA TRP A 333 9.36 12.84 7.57
C TRP A 333 10.82 13.22 7.38
N ARG A 334 11.14 14.50 7.21
CA ARG A 334 12.52 15.00 7.18
C ARG A 334 13.23 14.77 8.51
N PHE A 335 12.55 15.04 9.61
CA PHE A 335 13.11 14.81 10.94
C PHE A 335 13.42 13.33 11.18
N HIS A 336 12.49 12.44 10.92
CA HIS A 336 12.69 10.99 11.05
C HIS A 336 13.75 10.46 10.08
N SER A 337 13.81 11.01 8.87
CA SER A 337 14.84 10.66 7.88
C SER A 337 16.23 10.98 8.38
N PHE A 338 16.42 12.16 8.95
CA PHE A 338 17.70 12.56 9.54
C PHE A 338 18.06 11.65 10.73
N GLN A 339 17.11 11.40 11.65
CA GLN A 339 17.33 10.51 12.79
C GLN A 339 17.76 9.10 12.35
N THR A 340 17.09 8.54 11.34
CA THR A 340 17.40 7.19 10.81
C THR A 340 18.78 7.15 10.18
N ALA A 341 19.10 8.08 9.29
CA ALA A 341 20.41 8.14 8.63
C ALA A 341 21.56 8.33 9.66
N TRP A 342 21.31 9.16 10.70
CA TRP A 342 22.26 9.38 11.78
C TRP A 342 22.47 8.15 12.64
N ALA A 343 21.40 7.51 13.08
CA ALA A 343 21.45 6.30 13.93
C ALA A 343 22.15 5.13 13.21
N ARG A 344 21.89 4.99 11.91
CA ARG A 344 22.52 3.96 11.07
C ARG A 344 23.92 4.33 10.61
N LYS A 345 24.37 5.56 10.84
CA LYS A 345 25.65 6.10 10.35
C LYS A 345 25.79 5.98 8.83
N ASP A 346 24.67 6.13 8.10
CA ASP A 346 24.65 6.06 6.64
C ASP A 346 25.23 7.35 6.05
N LYS A 347 26.51 7.30 5.71
CA LYS A 347 27.25 8.46 5.18
C LYS A 347 26.66 8.96 3.86
N LYS A 348 26.17 8.06 3.00
CA LYS A 348 25.58 8.41 1.70
C LYS A 348 24.30 9.22 1.90
N GLU A 349 23.40 8.74 2.72
CA GLU A 349 22.15 9.46 3.00
C GLU A 349 22.44 10.78 3.73
N LEU A 350 23.34 10.81 4.71
CA LEU A 350 23.70 12.05 5.42
C LEU A 350 24.27 13.13 4.49
N VAL A 351 25.08 12.74 3.50
CA VAL A 351 25.61 13.70 2.49
C VAL A 351 24.49 14.22 1.60
N LEU A 352 23.59 13.35 1.13
CA LEU A 352 22.47 13.76 0.29
C LEU A 352 21.44 14.63 1.04
N LEU A 353 21.13 14.30 2.29
CA LEU A 353 20.31 15.14 3.18
C LEU A 353 20.95 16.51 3.41
N GLY A 354 22.27 16.52 3.70
CA GLY A 354 23.02 17.76 3.85
C GLY A 354 22.99 18.62 2.59
N ALA A 355 23.19 18.02 1.41
CA ALA A 355 23.07 18.72 0.12
C ALA A 355 21.67 19.33 -0.11
N ASN A 356 20.60 18.60 0.27
CA ASN A 356 19.24 19.14 0.21
C ASN A 356 19.08 20.39 1.10
N TYR A 357 19.52 20.33 2.35
CA TYR A 357 19.43 21.48 3.27
C TYR A 357 20.27 22.67 2.81
N VAL A 358 21.47 22.43 2.29
CA VAL A 358 22.30 23.50 1.69
C VAL A 358 21.60 24.12 0.49
N PHE A 359 21.04 23.33 -0.41
CA PHE A 359 20.26 23.82 -1.55
C PHE A 359 19.11 24.72 -1.11
N LEU A 360 18.30 24.27 -0.15
CA LEU A 360 17.16 25.07 0.36
C LEU A 360 17.60 26.38 1.03
N ALA A 361 18.72 26.35 1.76
CA ALA A 361 19.22 27.51 2.49
C ALA A 361 19.90 28.55 1.59
N THR A 362 20.48 28.13 0.45
CA THR A 362 21.31 29.02 -0.38
C THR A 362 20.62 29.44 -1.68
N MET A 363 19.71 28.64 -2.20
CA MET A 363 19.15 28.86 -3.54
C MET A 363 17.81 29.61 -3.53
N MET A 364 17.22 29.87 -2.38
CA MET A 364 15.92 30.55 -2.27
C MET A 364 15.71 31.24 -0.93
N PRO A 365 14.77 32.23 -0.86
CA PRO A 365 14.35 32.76 0.43
C PRO A 365 13.74 31.68 1.33
N TRP A 366 13.98 31.74 2.63
CA TRP A 366 13.50 30.74 3.58
C TRP A 366 11.95 30.56 3.54
N GLN A 367 11.20 31.65 3.25
CA GLN A 367 9.74 31.61 3.13
C GLN A 367 9.29 30.70 1.98
N VAL A 368 10.02 30.75 0.85
CA VAL A 368 9.75 29.88 -0.29
C VAL A 368 10.06 28.43 0.05
N ALA A 369 11.20 28.15 0.70
CA ALA A 369 11.56 26.82 1.13
C ALA A 369 10.52 26.22 2.10
N VAL A 370 10.16 26.97 3.14
CA VAL A 370 9.14 26.59 4.12
C VAL A 370 7.78 26.36 3.45
N GLY A 371 7.34 27.30 2.61
CA GLY A 371 6.08 27.21 1.91
C GLY A 371 6.01 25.98 0.99
N ALA A 372 7.08 25.69 0.23
CA ALA A 372 7.14 24.53 -0.68
C ALA A 372 7.08 23.20 0.09
N ILE A 373 7.84 23.07 1.18
CA ILE A 373 7.81 21.86 2.03
C ILE A 373 6.41 21.67 2.63
N THR A 374 5.80 22.74 3.11
CA THR A 374 4.47 22.72 3.74
C THR A 374 3.38 22.35 2.72
N LEU A 375 3.43 22.94 1.52
CA LEU A 375 2.49 22.65 0.44
C LEU A 375 2.59 21.22 -0.02
N SER A 376 3.80 20.72 -0.28
CA SER A 376 4.00 19.32 -0.72
C SER A 376 3.59 18.32 0.37
N GLY A 377 3.85 18.62 1.64
CA GLY A 377 3.39 17.80 2.76
C GLY A 377 1.87 17.72 2.84
N PHE A 378 1.19 18.85 2.63
CA PHE A 378 -0.27 18.90 2.57
C PHE A 378 -0.83 18.07 1.41
N LEU A 379 -0.32 18.26 0.19
CA LEU A 379 -0.80 17.55 -1.00
C LEU A 379 -0.62 16.04 -0.85
N VAL A 380 0.60 15.59 -0.56
CA VAL A 380 0.87 14.16 -0.38
C VAL A 380 0.05 13.58 0.77
N GLY A 381 0.03 14.27 1.92
CA GLY A 381 -0.70 13.81 3.10
C GLY A 381 -2.20 13.67 2.87
N ALA A 382 -2.82 14.65 2.20
CA ALA A 382 -4.25 14.61 1.89
C ALA A 382 -4.63 13.45 0.97
N LEU A 383 -3.80 13.19 -0.05
CA LEU A 383 -4.09 12.15 -1.04
C LEU A 383 -3.92 10.73 -0.46
N VAL A 384 -2.80 10.46 0.22
CA VAL A 384 -2.57 9.12 0.80
C VAL A 384 -3.51 8.81 1.97
N SER A 385 -3.86 9.81 2.79
CA SER A 385 -4.82 9.63 3.87
C SER A 385 -6.22 9.30 3.36
N ALA A 386 -6.63 9.93 2.26
CA ALA A 386 -7.98 9.75 1.73
C ALA A 386 -8.24 8.35 1.18
N THR A 387 -7.24 7.66 0.64
CA THR A 387 -7.38 6.34 0.01
C THR A 387 -7.40 5.17 1.00
N HIS A 388 -6.98 5.38 2.25
CA HIS A 388 -6.85 4.33 3.25
C HIS A 388 -7.64 4.58 4.53
N GLN A 389 -7.59 5.79 5.10
CA GLN A 389 -8.07 6.02 6.46
C GLN A 389 -9.60 5.95 6.63
N SER A 390 -10.36 6.10 5.54
CA SER A 390 -11.82 5.92 5.55
C SER A 390 -12.24 4.48 5.22
N GLU A 391 -11.29 3.62 4.93
CA GLU A 391 -11.52 2.21 4.66
C GLU A 391 -11.46 1.38 5.95
N GLU A 392 -11.57 0.07 5.83
CA GLU A 392 -11.60 -0.82 6.97
C GLU A 392 -10.27 -0.82 7.73
N ILE A 393 -10.35 -0.62 9.05
CA ILE A 393 -9.23 -0.75 9.96
C ILE A 393 -9.32 -2.11 10.63
N MET A 394 -8.29 -2.93 10.49
CA MET A 394 -8.24 -4.27 11.02
C MET A 394 -7.63 -4.29 12.41
N GLU A 395 -8.18 -5.11 13.29
CA GLU A 395 -7.65 -5.27 14.63
C GLU A 395 -6.30 -6.01 14.61
N PHE A 396 -5.47 -5.72 15.60
CA PHE A 396 -4.18 -6.41 15.74
C PHE A 396 -4.36 -7.92 15.80
N GLY A 397 -3.68 -8.63 14.91
CA GLY A 397 -3.74 -10.08 14.80
C GLY A 397 -4.91 -10.61 13.97
N GLU A 398 -5.80 -9.76 13.44
CA GLU A 398 -6.79 -10.18 12.45
C GLU A 398 -6.10 -10.64 11.16
N SER A 399 -5.06 -9.93 10.73
CA SER A 399 -4.15 -10.26 9.64
C SER A 399 -4.84 -11.02 8.49
N PRO A 400 -5.69 -10.35 7.72
CA PRO A 400 -6.34 -10.99 6.58
C PRO A 400 -5.29 -11.49 5.60
N GLU A 401 -5.68 -12.41 4.74
CA GLU A 401 -4.83 -12.81 3.63
C GLU A 401 -4.48 -11.56 2.76
N TYR A 402 -3.25 -11.52 2.23
CA TYR A 402 -2.66 -10.33 1.61
C TYR A 402 -3.58 -9.68 0.56
N VAL A 403 -4.06 -10.46 -0.41
CA VAL A 403 -4.87 -9.93 -1.52
C VAL A 403 -6.20 -9.38 -1.02
N GLU A 404 -6.95 -10.15 -0.24
CA GLU A 404 -8.24 -9.72 0.31
C GLU A 404 -8.07 -8.53 1.26
N GLY A 405 -6.97 -8.50 2.03
CA GLY A 405 -6.60 -7.38 2.89
C GLY A 405 -6.47 -6.07 2.12
N GLN A 406 -5.75 -6.09 0.98
CA GLN A 406 -5.60 -4.88 0.14
C GLN A 406 -6.95 -4.36 -0.39
N PHE A 407 -7.84 -5.25 -0.83
CA PHE A 407 -9.17 -4.85 -1.29
C PHE A 407 -10.07 -4.29 -0.17
N ARG A 408 -9.87 -4.71 1.09
CA ARG A 408 -10.62 -4.21 2.25
C ARG A 408 -10.12 -2.83 2.70
N SER A 409 -8.82 -2.60 2.64
CA SER A 409 -8.14 -1.43 3.22
C SER A 409 -7.86 -0.31 2.22
N THR A 410 -8.21 -0.49 0.93
CA THR A 410 -7.81 0.44 -0.12
C THR A 410 -8.96 0.76 -1.05
N ARG A 411 -9.08 2.03 -1.44
CA ARG A 411 -10.05 2.51 -2.41
C ARG A 411 -9.39 3.43 -3.44
N ASP A 412 -9.67 3.18 -4.72
CA ASP A 412 -9.17 3.97 -5.84
C ASP A 412 -9.92 5.27 -6.04
N ALA A 413 -9.19 6.32 -6.42
CA ALA A 413 -9.77 7.58 -6.81
C ALA A 413 -10.05 7.62 -8.32
N GLU A 414 -11.22 8.15 -8.68
CA GLU A 414 -11.53 8.48 -10.07
C GLU A 414 -11.33 9.97 -10.27
N CYS A 415 -10.25 10.33 -10.97
CA CYS A 415 -9.92 11.72 -11.29
C CYS A 415 -10.86 12.24 -12.38
N VAL A 416 -11.89 12.98 -11.98
CA VAL A 416 -12.95 13.47 -12.88
C VAL A 416 -12.68 14.86 -13.45
N ALA A 417 -11.76 15.64 -12.85
CA ALA A 417 -11.39 16.98 -13.32
C ALA A 417 -10.33 16.97 -14.44
N GLY A 418 -9.88 15.79 -14.87
CA GLY A 418 -9.04 15.62 -16.04
C GLY A 418 -7.55 15.42 -15.77
N PRO A 419 -6.68 15.60 -16.79
CA PRO A 419 -5.27 15.17 -16.73
C PRO A 419 -4.44 15.86 -15.64
N LEU A 420 -4.74 17.10 -15.28
CA LEU A 420 -4.01 17.81 -14.22
C LEU A 420 -4.28 17.17 -12.86
N GLU A 421 -5.51 16.80 -12.60
CA GLU A 421 -5.88 16.11 -11.37
C GLU A 421 -5.14 14.77 -11.28
N THR A 422 -5.20 13.94 -12.33
CA THR A 422 -4.47 12.67 -12.41
C THR A 422 -2.96 12.86 -12.21
N TRP A 423 -2.39 13.94 -12.73
CA TRP A 423 -0.98 14.26 -12.56
C TRP A 423 -0.64 14.64 -11.11
N ILE A 424 -1.50 15.41 -10.42
CA ILE A 424 -1.36 15.73 -8.99
C ILE A 424 -1.42 14.44 -8.15
N TRP A 425 -2.37 13.55 -8.44
CA TRP A 425 -2.44 12.26 -7.76
C TRP A 425 -1.20 11.36 -7.99
N GLY A 426 -0.48 11.56 -9.08
CA GLY A 426 0.82 10.94 -9.35
C GLY A 426 0.82 9.42 -9.38
N GLY A 427 -0.32 8.80 -9.68
CA GLY A 427 -0.52 7.34 -9.69
C GLY A 427 -1.17 6.80 -8.41
N MET A 428 -1.33 7.63 -7.37
CA MET A 428 -2.03 7.24 -6.14
C MET A 428 -3.56 7.24 -6.28
N ASP A 429 -4.07 7.70 -7.40
CA ASP A 429 -5.46 7.47 -7.82
C ASP A 429 -5.73 5.99 -8.15
N THR A 430 -4.68 5.21 -8.44
CA THR A 430 -4.68 3.75 -8.64
C THR A 430 -4.04 3.04 -7.45
N GLN A 431 -4.50 3.35 -6.25
CA GLN A 431 -3.87 2.92 -5.01
C GLN A 431 -3.92 1.41 -4.82
N LEU A 432 -5.02 0.77 -5.21
CA LEU A 432 -5.17 -0.68 -5.09
C LEU A 432 -4.21 -1.43 -6.04
N GLU A 433 -4.07 -0.96 -7.30
CA GLU A 433 -3.10 -1.53 -8.24
C GLU A 433 -1.68 -1.39 -7.70
N HIS A 434 -1.37 -0.23 -7.10
CA HIS A 434 -0.09 0.01 -6.46
C HIS A 434 0.16 -0.95 -5.29
N HIS A 435 -0.82 -1.15 -4.41
CA HIS A 435 -0.69 -2.06 -3.27
C HIS A 435 -0.49 -3.51 -3.68
N LEU A 436 -1.22 -3.97 -4.68
CA LEU A 436 -1.12 -5.34 -5.18
C LEU A 436 0.16 -5.60 -6.01
N PHE A 437 0.64 -4.58 -6.74
CA PHE A 437 1.77 -4.69 -7.66
C PHE A 437 2.79 -3.55 -7.49
N PRO A 438 3.34 -3.32 -6.30
CA PRO A 438 4.15 -2.14 -6.00
C PRO A 438 5.43 -2.03 -6.84
N THR A 439 5.95 -3.15 -7.36
CA THR A 439 7.15 -3.17 -8.21
C THR A 439 6.87 -2.84 -9.68
N MET A 440 5.59 -2.74 -10.08
CA MET A 440 5.17 -2.34 -11.42
C MET A 440 5.37 -0.82 -11.59
N PRO A 441 5.92 -0.34 -12.73
CA PRO A 441 6.00 1.10 -13.00
C PRO A 441 4.63 1.77 -12.96
N ARG A 442 4.49 2.85 -12.22
CA ARG A 442 3.21 3.53 -11.95
C ARG A 442 2.40 3.91 -13.18
N TYR A 443 3.06 4.21 -14.31
CA TYR A 443 2.39 4.55 -15.57
C TYR A 443 1.67 3.36 -16.24
N ASN A 444 1.77 2.15 -15.68
CA ASN A 444 1.04 0.98 -16.15
C ASN A 444 -0.21 0.68 -15.32
N TYR A 445 -0.40 1.31 -14.15
CA TYR A 445 -1.56 1.05 -13.28
C TYR A 445 -2.89 1.38 -13.95
N HIS A 446 -2.99 2.49 -14.69
CA HIS A 446 -4.22 2.81 -15.42
C HIS A 446 -4.59 1.78 -16.50
N LYS A 447 -3.59 1.09 -17.06
CA LYS A 447 -3.83 -0.04 -17.99
C LYS A 447 -4.25 -1.30 -17.24
N LEU A 448 -3.75 -1.49 -16.02
CA LEU A 448 -4.09 -2.62 -15.16
C LEU A 448 -5.50 -2.53 -14.60
N ARG A 449 -5.95 -1.32 -14.20
CA ARG A 449 -7.24 -1.09 -13.53
C ARG A 449 -8.43 -1.83 -14.18
N PRO A 450 -8.68 -1.75 -15.49
CA PRO A 450 -9.80 -2.48 -16.11
C PRO A 450 -9.62 -4.00 -16.03
N LEU A 451 -8.42 -4.52 -16.11
CA LEU A 451 -8.12 -5.95 -16.00
C LEU A 451 -8.37 -6.42 -14.57
N LEU A 452 -7.92 -5.66 -13.58
CA LEU A 452 -8.10 -5.96 -12.16
C LEU A 452 -9.58 -5.90 -11.75
N LYS A 453 -10.37 -4.95 -12.27
CA LYS A 453 -11.83 -4.92 -12.06
C LYS A 453 -12.52 -6.18 -12.57
N VAL A 454 -12.14 -6.67 -13.74
CA VAL A 454 -12.68 -7.92 -14.31
C VAL A 454 -12.26 -9.12 -13.47
N TRP A 455 -10.99 -9.19 -13.08
CA TRP A 455 -10.44 -10.26 -12.25
C TRP A 455 -11.11 -10.31 -10.87
N ALA A 456 -11.25 -9.18 -10.19
CA ALA A 456 -11.90 -9.09 -8.89
C ALA A 456 -13.34 -9.59 -8.95
N LYS A 457 -14.11 -9.16 -9.95
CA LYS A 457 -15.49 -9.63 -10.17
C LYS A 457 -15.55 -11.14 -10.39
N ALA A 458 -14.63 -11.72 -11.17
CA ALA A 458 -14.59 -13.15 -11.43
C ALA A 458 -14.29 -13.97 -10.16
N ASN A 459 -13.54 -13.40 -9.21
CA ASN A 459 -13.19 -14.03 -7.94
C ASN A 459 -14.11 -13.62 -6.77
N GLY A 460 -15.22 -12.95 -7.03
CA GLY A 460 -16.20 -12.56 -6.01
C GLY A 460 -15.67 -11.51 -5.02
N ILE A 461 -14.70 -10.68 -5.45
CA ILE A 461 -14.10 -9.61 -4.65
C ILE A 461 -14.67 -8.26 -5.11
N THR A 462 -15.01 -7.41 -4.16
CA THR A 462 -15.50 -6.07 -4.46
C THR A 462 -14.36 -5.12 -4.73
N TYR A 463 -14.24 -4.64 -5.97
CA TYR A 463 -13.34 -3.54 -6.32
C TYR A 463 -14.00 -2.21 -5.97
N ARG A 464 -13.35 -1.39 -5.13
CA ARG A 464 -13.89 -0.10 -4.67
C ARG A 464 -13.19 1.06 -5.36
N SER A 465 -13.97 1.93 -6.00
CA SER A 465 -13.51 3.20 -6.54
C SER A 465 -14.58 4.27 -6.36
N SER A 466 -14.19 5.51 -6.23
CA SER A 466 -15.11 6.65 -6.10
C SER A 466 -14.47 7.91 -6.69
N PRO A 467 -15.26 8.91 -7.10
CA PRO A 467 -14.70 10.20 -7.49
C PRO A 467 -13.75 10.75 -6.43
N SER A 468 -12.65 11.34 -6.84
CA SER A 468 -11.61 11.88 -5.95
C SER A 468 -12.17 12.83 -4.88
N THR A 469 -13.12 13.69 -5.27
CA THR A 469 -13.81 14.59 -4.34
C THR A 469 -14.63 13.85 -3.30
N THR A 470 -15.23 12.73 -3.67
CA THR A 470 -15.98 11.87 -2.73
C THR A 470 -15.04 11.22 -1.73
N ILE A 471 -13.91 10.68 -2.18
CA ILE A 471 -12.92 10.05 -1.28
C ILE A 471 -12.39 11.04 -0.24
N ILE A 472 -12.02 12.26 -0.67
CA ILE A 472 -11.56 13.33 0.23
C ILE A 472 -12.68 13.71 1.23
N SER A 473 -13.91 13.85 0.74
CA SER A 473 -15.03 14.20 1.61
C SER A 473 -15.38 13.07 2.58
N ASP A 474 -15.25 11.80 2.18
CA ASP A 474 -15.48 10.64 3.05
C ASP A 474 -14.43 10.57 4.15
N ASN A 475 -13.16 10.83 3.83
CA ASN A 475 -12.09 10.92 4.82
C ASN A 475 -12.38 12.03 5.85
N PHE A 476 -12.75 13.23 5.40
CA PHE A 476 -13.13 14.31 6.29
C PHE A 476 -14.35 13.93 7.16
N ASN A 477 -15.37 13.31 6.56
CA ASN A 477 -16.58 12.88 7.27
C ASN A 477 -16.28 11.75 8.28
N MET A 478 -15.36 10.86 7.97
CA MET A 478 -14.86 9.85 8.91
C MET A 478 -14.22 10.50 10.13
N LEU A 479 -13.28 11.46 9.93
CA LEU A 479 -12.67 12.20 11.04
C LEU A 479 -13.72 12.92 11.88
N LYS A 480 -14.75 13.50 11.24
CA LYS A 480 -15.86 14.18 11.92
C LYS A 480 -16.76 13.21 12.70
N ARG A 481 -17.04 12.02 12.13
CA ARG A 481 -17.82 10.97 12.80
C ARG A 481 -17.10 10.49 14.06
N VAL A 482 -15.82 10.14 13.92
CA VAL A 482 -14.99 9.69 15.06
C VAL A 482 -14.84 10.79 16.11
N ALA A 483 -14.73 12.06 15.72
CA ALA A 483 -14.69 13.18 16.66
C ALA A 483 -15.95 13.32 17.53
N LYS A 484 -17.11 12.96 16.98
CA LYS A 484 -18.42 13.08 17.65
C LYS A 484 -18.88 11.80 18.36
N ALA A 485 -18.24 10.68 18.09
CA ALA A 485 -18.59 9.40 18.73
C ALA A 485 -18.30 9.45 20.24
N ALA A 486 -19.13 8.74 21.02
CA ALA A 486 -18.98 8.63 22.47
C ALA A 486 -17.80 7.71 22.86
#